data_7cea87ff633e7658eb7ee4e18a06d5fc
#
_entry.id   7cea87ff633e7658eb7ee4e18a06d5fc
#
_cell.length_a   1.000
_cell.length_b   1.000
_cell.length_c   1.000
_cell.angle_alpha   90.00
_cell.angle_beta   90.00
_cell.angle_gamma   90.00
#
_symmetry.space_group_name_H-M   'P 1'
#
loop_
_entity.id
_entity.type
_entity.pdbx_description
1 polymer ?
#
loop_
_entity_poly.entity_id
_entity_poly.type
_entity_poly.pdbx_seq_one_letter_code
_entity_poly.pdbx_strand_id
1 'polypeptide(L)'
;KARYLYAFADGTYFTVIYDDTGCKMPILAVIGIDEDGKRDVLAFTVGERENQKAWEDLLENLKERGVQTVGLWITDGNKAMLNAIELKFSSAKRQRCVKHKMENVLGYIPEKHQDLVRPELRAIFYQDNREKADQEVAAFITKYKKVYPTAVDCLQRDLDACLTFYSFPQKHWKYIRTSNIIERLFGEVKKRSHKMAAAFRNENSCLLMFYAVIRSVKLRKITVPAQAAEVSGILHNP
;
A
#
# COMPACT_ATOMS: atom_id res chain seq x y z
N LYS A 1 10.44 -15.93 15.36
CA LYS A 1 9.52 -16.11 14.22
C LYS A 1 8.49 -15.00 14.27
N ALA A 2 8.66 -13.97 13.44
CA ALA A 2 7.81 -12.80 13.48
C ALA A 2 6.55 -13.01 12.60
N ARG A 3 5.39 -12.68 13.14
CA ARG A 3 4.09 -12.70 12.47
C ARG A 3 3.55 -11.29 12.42
N TYR A 4 2.99 -10.89 11.29
CA TYR A 4 2.39 -9.57 11.13
C TYR A 4 0.95 -9.71 10.66
N LEU A 5 0.03 -8.99 11.32
CA LEU A 5 -1.36 -8.95 10.90
C LEU A 5 -1.49 -8.31 9.53
N TYR A 6 -0.78 -7.20 9.34
CA TYR A 6 -0.84 -6.37 8.13
C TYR A 6 0.55 -5.95 7.70
N ALA A 7 0.79 -5.94 6.39
CA ALA A 7 1.98 -5.37 5.78
C ALA A 7 1.59 -4.43 4.64
N PHE A 8 2.29 -3.32 4.55
CA PHE A 8 2.14 -2.31 3.50
C PHE A 8 3.41 -2.32 2.67
N ALA A 9 3.27 -2.48 1.37
CA ALA A 9 4.37 -2.40 0.43
C ALA A 9 4.09 -1.31 -0.59
N ASP A 10 5.10 -0.50 -0.88
CA ASP A 10 5.01 0.59 -1.84
C ASP A 10 6.41 1.00 -2.28
N GLY A 11 6.51 1.60 -3.48
CA GLY A 11 7.72 2.17 -4.05
C GLY A 11 7.58 3.67 -4.29
N THR A 12 8.67 4.39 -4.17
CA THR A 12 8.72 5.81 -4.54
C THR A 12 10.07 6.15 -5.13
N TYR A 13 10.13 7.22 -5.94
CA TYR A 13 11.35 7.63 -6.60
C TYR A 13 11.99 8.81 -5.89
N PHE A 14 13.33 8.74 -5.76
CA PHE A 14 14.19 9.84 -5.30
C PHE A 14 15.22 10.17 -6.38
N THR A 15 15.68 11.39 -6.38
CA THR A 15 16.78 11.80 -7.28
C THR A 15 18.12 11.54 -6.58
N VAL A 16 18.96 10.76 -7.22
CA VAL A 16 20.34 10.48 -6.83
C VAL A 16 21.26 11.04 -7.90
N ILE A 17 22.34 11.72 -7.52
CA ILE A 17 23.32 12.26 -8.46
C ILE A 17 24.41 11.22 -8.70
N TYR A 18 24.64 10.90 -9.96
CA TYR A 18 25.79 10.14 -10.45
C TYR A 18 26.51 11.00 -11.49
N ASP A 19 27.82 11.20 -11.32
CA ASP A 19 28.65 11.96 -12.25
C ASP A 19 27.97 13.27 -12.72
N ASP A 20 27.53 14.09 -11.74
CA ASP A 20 26.79 15.34 -11.94
C ASP A 20 25.43 15.21 -12.68
N THR A 21 24.98 13.99 -12.94
CA THR A 21 23.68 13.73 -13.56
C THR A 21 22.68 13.19 -12.55
N GLY A 22 21.49 13.81 -12.48
CA GLY A 22 20.40 13.38 -11.61
C GLY A 22 19.64 12.18 -12.19
N CYS A 23 19.75 11.02 -11.54
CA CYS A 23 18.98 9.81 -11.89
C CYS A 23 17.85 9.56 -10.89
N LYS A 24 16.67 9.19 -11.38
CA LYS A 24 15.55 8.76 -10.52
C LYS A 24 15.72 7.30 -10.13
N MET A 25 15.88 7.05 -8.84
CA MET A 25 16.00 5.71 -8.29
C MET A 25 14.81 5.36 -7.41
N PRO A 26 14.21 4.17 -7.57
CA PRO A 26 13.13 3.73 -6.69
C PRO A 26 13.68 3.33 -5.32
N ILE A 27 12.96 3.73 -4.28
CA ILE A 27 13.05 3.13 -2.96
C ILE A 27 11.82 2.26 -2.76
N LEU A 28 12.06 0.98 -2.50
CA LEU A 28 11.03 0.03 -2.14
C LEU A 28 11.03 -0.11 -0.62
N ALA A 29 9.85 -0.14 -0.01
CA ALA A 29 9.74 -0.26 1.45
C ALA A 29 8.56 -1.13 1.85
N VAL A 30 8.71 -1.76 3.03
CA VAL A 30 7.66 -2.56 3.68
C VAL A 30 7.51 -2.11 5.13
N ILE A 31 6.27 -1.79 5.53
CA ILE A 31 5.88 -1.52 6.91
C ILE A 31 4.97 -2.64 7.38
N GLY A 32 5.23 -3.20 8.57
CA GLY A 32 4.37 -4.18 9.21
C GLY A 32 3.59 -3.61 10.39
N ILE A 33 2.46 -4.26 10.71
CA ILE A 33 1.71 -4.09 11.95
C ILE A 33 1.64 -5.47 12.60
N ASP A 34 2.19 -5.59 13.80
CA ASP A 34 2.19 -6.82 14.58
C ASP A 34 0.86 -7.05 15.32
N GLU A 35 0.80 -8.13 16.08
CA GLU A 35 -0.38 -8.55 16.86
C GLU A 35 -0.76 -7.52 17.94
N ASP A 36 0.22 -6.79 18.48
CA ASP A 36 0.02 -5.72 19.48
C ASP A 36 -0.35 -4.36 18.84
N GLY A 37 -0.50 -4.32 17.51
CA GLY A 37 -0.77 -3.11 16.75
C GLY A 37 0.43 -2.18 16.59
N LYS A 38 1.64 -2.64 16.95
CA LYS A 38 2.86 -1.88 16.77
C LYS A 38 3.23 -1.84 15.29
N ARG A 39 3.71 -0.70 14.84
CA ARG A 39 4.17 -0.48 13.48
C ARG A 39 5.69 -0.47 13.42
N ASP A 40 6.24 -1.27 12.54
CA ASP A 40 7.67 -1.32 12.29
C ASP A 40 7.97 -1.24 10.78
N VAL A 41 9.06 -0.56 10.42
CA VAL A 41 9.58 -0.64 9.06
C VAL A 41 10.36 -1.95 8.97
N LEU A 42 9.83 -2.89 8.19
CA LEU A 42 10.35 -4.25 8.11
C LEU A 42 11.55 -4.34 7.18
N ALA A 43 11.45 -3.68 6.03
CA ALA A 43 12.53 -3.63 5.05
C ALA A 43 12.41 -2.38 4.19
N PHE A 44 13.53 -1.96 3.62
CA PHE A 44 13.61 -1.00 2.53
C PHE A 44 14.89 -1.23 1.74
N THR A 45 14.85 -0.89 0.46
CA THR A 45 16.02 -0.93 -0.43
C THR A 45 15.93 0.18 -1.46
N VAL A 46 17.10 0.58 -1.95
CA VAL A 46 17.21 1.41 -3.15
C VAL A 46 17.61 0.47 -4.30
N GLY A 47 16.98 0.59 -5.43
CA GLY A 47 17.26 -0.23 -6.60
C GLY A 47 17.42 0.61 -7.86
N GLU A 48 18.01 0.05 -8.89
CA GLU A 48 18.09 0.71 -10.20
C GLU A 48 16.71 0.82 -10.85
N ARG A 49 15.86 -0.17 -10.63
CA ARG A 49 14.50 -0.24 -11.19
C ARG A 49 13.52 -0.88 -10.21
N GLU A 50 12.29 -0.39 -10.21
CA GLU A 50 11.17 -1.06 -9.59
C GLU A 50 10.68 -2.17 -10.52
N ASN A 51 11.13 -3.40 -10.29
CA ASN A 51 10.74 -4.58 -11.05
C ASN A 51 10.43 -5.76 -10.11
N GLN A 52 9.92 -6.85 -10.66
CA GLN A 52 9.54 -8.03 -9.88
C GLN A 52 10.73 -8.61 -9.10
N LYS A 53 11.91 -8.67 -9.69
CA LYS A 53 13.10 -9.22 -9.04
C LYS A 53 13.51 -8.41 -7.81
N ALA A 54 13.48 -7.07 -7.88
CA ALA A 54 13.79 -6.21 -6.75
C ALA A 54 12.80 -6.43 -5.58
N TRP A 55 11.51 -6.61 -5.89
CA TRP A 55 10.51 -6.96 -4.88
C TRP A 55 10.72 -8.36 -4.31
N GLU A 56 11.04 -9.37 -5.16
CA GLU A 56 11.34 -10.73 -4.70
C GLU A 56 12.52 -10.75 -3.73
N ASP A 57 13.60 -10.04 -4.05
CA ASP A 57 14.80 -9.97 -3.20
C ASP A 57 14.50 -9.28 -1.87
N LEU A 58 13.71 -8.20 -1.88
CA LEU A 58 13.27 -7.51 -0.67
C LEU A 58 12.43 -8.43 0.23
N LEU A 59 11.49 -9.16 -0.36
CA LEU A 59 10.60 -10.08 0.36
C LEU A 59 11.34 -11.34 0.84
N GLU A 60 12.32 -11.83 0.08
CA GLU A 60 13.18 -12.94 0.53
C GLU A 60 14.00 -12.53 1.76
N ASN A 61 14.61 -11.35 1.74
CA ASN A 61 15.32 -10.80 2.90
C ASN A 61 14.41 -10.72 4.14
N LEU A 62 13.12 -10.39 3.98
CA LEU A 62 12.18 -10.43 5.09
C LEU A 62 12.03 -11.85 5.66
N LYS A 63 11.93 -12.86 4.81
CA LYS A 63 11.81 -14.27 5.22
C LYS A 63 13.07 -14.75 5.93
N GLU A 64 14.25 -14.47 5.39
CA GLU A 64 15.55 -14.80 5.99
C GLU A 64 15.70 -14.18 7.39
N ARG A 65 15.17 -12.97 7.59
CA ARG A 65 15.15 -12.28 8.87
C ARG A 65 14.04 -12.78 9.80
N GLY A 66 13.30 -13.81 9.41
CA GLY A 66 12.37 -14.53 10.26
C GLY A 66 10.91 -14.09 10.18
N VAL A 67 10.51 -13.26 9.21
CA VAL A 67 9.10 -12.97 8.93
C VAL A 67 8.47 -14.19 8.26
N GLN A 68 7.58 -14.88 8.97
CA GLN A 68 6.97 -16.12 8.48
C GLN A 68 5.60 -15.92 7.87
N THR A 69 4.80 -15.07 8.49
CA THR A 69 3.39 -14.92 8.14
C THR A 69 3.00 -13.45 8.11
N VAL A 70 2.26 -13.09 7.07
CA VAL A 70 1.56 -11.83 6.95
C VAL A 70 0.10 -12.15 6.61
N GLY A 71 -0.83 -11.64 7.38
CA GLY A 71 -2.26 -11.92 7.17
C GLY A 71 -2.84 -11.17 5.97
N LEU A 72 -2.45 -9.90 5.78
CA LEU A 72 -2.92 -9.06 4.68
C LEU A 72 -1.81 -8.16 4.17
N TRP A 73 -1.58 -8.18 2.85
CA TRP A 73 -0.74 -7.20 2.15
C TRP A 73 -1.59 -6.07 1.58
N ILE A 74 -1.22 -4.84 1.87
CA ILE A 74 -1.84 -3.62 1.33
C ILE A 74 -0.87 -2.98 0.35
N THR A 75 -1.30 -2.82 -0.91
CA THR A 75 -0.45 -2.31 -2.02
C THR A 75 -1.22 -1.34 -2.91
N ASP A 76 -0.48 -0.60 -3.75
CA ASP A 76 -1.07 0.25 -4.81
C ASP A 76 -1.59 -0.55 -6.01
N GLY A 77 -1.31 -1.86 -6.08
CA GLY A 77 -1.66 -2.75 -7.18
C GLY A 77 -0.60 -2.83 -8.28
N ASN A 78 0.64 -2.43 -8.02
CA ASN A 78 1.76 -2.66 -8.92
C ASN A 78 1.93 -4.15 -9.20
N LYS A 79 1.89 -4.55 -10.48
CA LYS A 79 1.90 -5.96 -10.89
C LYS A 79 3.17 -6.69 -10.48
N ALA A 80 4.32 -6.04 -10.59
CA ALA A 80 5.61 -6.64 -10.21
C ALA A 80 5.65 -6.97 -8.71
N MET A 81 5.18 -6.07 -7.88
CA MET A 81 5.04 -6.27 -6.43
C MET A 81 4.04 -7.38 -6.10
N LEU A 82 2.87 -7.38 -6.76
CA LEU A 82 1.84 -8.41 -6.53
C LEU A 82 2.35 -9.81 -6.89
N ASN A 83 3.08 -9.97 -8.00
CA ASN A 83 3.68 -11.23 -8.38
C ASN A 83 4.73 -11.71 -7.35
N ALA A 84 5.56 -10.80 -6.84
CA ALA A 84 6.54 -11.13 -5.82
C ALA A 84 5.87 -11.55 -4.50
N ILE A 85 4.79 -10.86 -4.09
CA ILE A 85 4.01 -11.24 -2.90
C ILE A 85 3.36 -12.61 -3.10
N GLU A 86 2.79 -12.88 -4.28
CA GLU A 86 2.23 -14.20 -4.60
C GLU A 86 3.26 -15.31 -4.43
N LEU A 87 4.46 -15.09 -4.98
CA LEU A 87 5.54 -16.08 -4.94
C LEU A 87 6.06 -16.31 -3.52
N LYS A 88 6.20 -15.26 -2.72
CA LYS A 88 6.86 -15.33 -1.40
C LYS A 88 5.90 -15.51 -0.24
N PHE A 89 4.66 -15.04 -0.33
CA PHE A 89 3.63 -15.06 0.71
C PHE A 89 2.27 -15.45 0.13
N SER A 90 2.19 -16.59 -0.57
CA SER A 90 1.00 -17.06 -1.30
C SER A 90 -0.26 -17.18 -0.46
N SER A 91 -0.14 -17.53 0.82
CA SER A 91 -1.28 -17.68 1.74
C SER A 91 -1.84 -16.34 2.25
N ALA A 92 -1.14 -15.23 2.03
CA ALA A 92 -1.57 -13.92 2.53
C ALA A 92 -2.69 -13.34 1.65
N LYS A 93 -3.72 -12.77 2.28
CA LYS A 93 -4.73 -11.97 1.57
C LYS A 93 -4.11 -10.68 1.03
N ARG A 94 -4.76 -10.11 0.01
CA ARG A 94 -4.29 -8.87 -0.64
C ARG A 94 -5.40 -7.84 -0.64
N GLN A 95 -5.02 -6.63 -0.26
CA GLN A 95 -5.85 -5.43 -0.33
C GLN A 95 -5.20 -4.44 -1.29
N ARG A 96 -5.91 -4.06 -2.31
CA ARG A 96 -5.52 -2.91 -3.14
C ARG A 96 -5.90 -1.61 -2.45
N CYS A 97 -5.00 -0.63 -2.44
CA CYS A 97 -5.26 0.69 -1.88
C CYS A 97 -6.45 1.36 -2.56
N VAL A 98 -7.49 1.60 -1.78
CA VAL A 98 -8.74 2.24 -2.26
C VAL A 98 -8.48 3.65 -2.81
N LYS A 99 -7.59 4.42 -2.19
CA LYS A 99 -7.25 5.77 -2.66
C LYS A 99 -6.68 5.73 -4.08
N HIS A 100 -5.66 4.90 -4.33
CA HIS A 100 -5.07 4.75 -5.66
C HIS A 100 -6.09 4.22 -6.68
N LYS A 101 -6.97 3.30 -6.25
CA LYS A 101 -8.06 2.81 -7.12
C LYS A 101 -9.01 3.93 -7.52
N MET A 102 -9.44 4.76 -6.57
CA MET A 102 -10.31 5.89 -6.85
C MET A 102 -9.63 6.90 -7.78
N GLU A 103 -8.37 7.23 -7.56
CA GLU A 103 -7.59 8.13 -8.42
C GLU A 103 -7.49 7.57 -9.85
N ASN A 104 -7.25 6.27 -10.00
CA ASN A 104 -7.20 5.61 -11.30
C ASN A 104 -8.56 5.68 -12.03
N VAL A 105 -9.66 5.44 -11.33
CA VAL A 105 -11.02 5.53 -11.91
C VAL A 105 -11.32 6.97 -12.34
N LEU A 106 -11.04 7.95 -11.47
CA LEU A 106 -11.27 9.37 -11.75
C LEU A 106 -10.41 9.88 -12.91
N GLY A 107 -9.21 9.31 -13.11
CA GLY A 107 -8.36 9.64 -14.25
C GLY A 107 -8.99 9.37 -15.63
N TYR A 108 -10.02 8.53 -15.70
CA TYR A 108 -10.80 8.29 -16.92
C TYR A 108 -12.05 9.18 -17.03
N ILE A 109 -12.23 10.13 -16.10
CA ILE A 109 -13.38 11.05 -16.05
C ILE A 109 -12.86 12.47 -16.26
N PRO A 110 -13.49 13.27 -17.16
CA PRO A 110 -13.11 14.66 -17.34
C PRO A 110 -13.07 15.44 -16.03
N GLU A 111 -12.06 16.26 -15.82
CA GLU A 111 -11.78 16.97 -14.55
C GLU A 111 -13.02 17.70 -14.01
N LYS A 112 -13.74 18.40 -14.89
CA LYS A 112 -14.99 19.14 -14.54
C LYS A 112 -16.11 18.26 -13.98
N HIS A 113 -16.05 16.94 -14.16
CA HIS A 113 -17.07 16.00 -13.67
C HIS A 113 -16.58 15.18 -12.45
N GLN A 114 -15.28 15.23 -12.12
CA GLN A 114 -14.71 14.41 -11.06
C GLN A 114 -15.32 14.74 -9.69
N ASP A 115 -15.61 16.01 -9.40
CA ASP A 115 -16.18 16.42 -8.11
C ASP A 115 -17.60 15.88 -7.88
N LEU A 116 -18.37 15.66 -8.97
CA LEU A 116 -19.68 15.01 -8.90
C LEU A 116 -19.57 13.50 -8.69
N VAL A 117 -18.58 12.85 -9.32
CA VAL A 117 -18.44 11.38 -9.30
C VAL A 117 -17.71 10.90 -8.06
N ARG A 118 -16.76 11.68 -7.55
CA ARG A 118 -15.92 11.32 -6.39
C ARG A 118 -16.71 10.89 -5.14
N PRO A 119 -17.76 11.59 -4.70
CA PRO A 119 -18.56 11.17 -3.54
C PRO A 119 -19.24 9.80 -3.76
N GLU A 120 -19.77 9.53 -4.95
CA GLU A 120 -20.45 8.27 -5.26
C GLU A 120 -19.44 7.12 -5.36
N LEU A 121 -18.29 7.35 -6.00
CA LEU A 121 -17.19 6.38 -6.03
C LEU A 121 -16.66 6.10 -4.62
N ARG A 122 -16.58 7.13 -3.77
CA ARG A 122 -16.19 6.97 -2.38
C ARG A 122 -17.19 6.15 -1.57
N ALA A 123 -18.49 6.32 -1.82
CA ALA A 123 -19.55 5.59 -1.12
C ALA A 123 -19.35 4.07 -1.18
N ILE A 124 -18.86 3.53 -2.30
CA ILE A 124 -18.54 2.11 -2.47
C ILE A 124 -17.64 1.59 -1.35
N PHE A 125 -16.61 2.36 -0.97
CA PHE A 125 -15.56 1.90 -0.06
C PHE A 125 -15.76 2.32 1.40
N TYR A 126 -16.88 3.01 1.72
CA TYR A 126 -17.11 3.57 3.06
C TYR A 126 -18.47 3.14 3.61
N GLN A 127 -18.94 1.96 3.21
CA GLN A 127 -20.15 1.34 3.72
C GLN A 127 -19.89 0.58 5.03
N ASP A 128 -20.97 0.25 5.76
CA ASP A 128 -20.91 -0.46 7.02
C ASP A 128 -20.63 -1.97 6.87
N ASN A 129 -20.84 -2.53 5.65
CA ASN A 129 -20.60 -3.93 5.34
C ASN A 129 -20.38 -4.12 3.83
N ARG A 130 -19.93 -5.33 3.47
CA ARG A 130 -19.64 -5.71 2.08
C ARG A 130 -20.89 -5.68 1.20
N GLU A 131 -22.03 -6.13 1.70
CA GLU A 131 -23.27 -6.18 0.93
C GLU A 131 -23.73 -4.79 0.47
N LYS A 132 -23.71 -3.81 1.36
CA LYS A 132 -23.99 -2.40 1.00
C LYS A 132 -22.96 -1.86 -0.01
N ALA A 133 -21.69 -2.23 0.14
CA ALA A 133 -20.66 -1.84 -0.82
C ALA A 133 -20.96 -2.40 -2.23
N ASP A 134 -21.37 -3.66 -2.32
CA ASP A 134 -21.74 -4.30 -3.58
C ASP A 134 -22.99 -3.64 -4.22
N GLN A 135 -23.96 -3.18 -3.42
CA GLN A 135 -25.09 -2.37 -3.88
C GLN A 135 -24.65 -1.04 -4.49
N GLU A 136 -23.74 -0.32 -3.81
CA GLU A 136 -23.17 0.94 -4.33
C GLU A 136 -22.36 0.70 -5.63
N VAL A 137 -21.65 -0.41 -5.73
CA VAL A 137 -20.95 -0.81 -6.97
C VAL A 137 -21.96 -0.97 -8.11
N ALA A 138 -23.06 -1.71 -7.87
CA ALA A 138 -24.08 -1.93 -8.90
C ALA A 138 -24.75 -0.62 -9.34
N ALA A 139 -25.04 0.27 -8.38
CA ALA A 139 -25.59 1.61 -8.66
C ALA A 139 -24.63 2.45 -9.49
N PHE A 140 -23.34 2.47 -9.11
CA PHE A 140 -22.30 3.20 -9.85
C PHE A 140 -22.17 2.70 -11.27
N ILE A 141 -22.09 1.39 -11.48
CA ILE A 141 -22.00 0.76 -12.81
C ILE A 141 -23.21 1.14 -13.65
N THR A 142 -24.42 0.97 -13.11
CA THR A 142 -25.68 1.29 -13.82
C THR A 142 -25.70 2.74 -14.29
N LYS A 143 -25.29 3.66 -13.42
CA LYS A 143 -25.30 5.11 -13.69
C LYS A 143 -24.25 5.53 -14.74
N TYR A 144 -23.04 4.98 -14.62
CA TYR A 144 -21.89 5.51 -15.35
C TYR A 144 -21.41 4.66 -16.54
N LYS A 145 -21.87 3.42 -16.69
CA LYS A 145 -21.40 2.51 -17.75
C LYS A 145 -21.57 3.09 -19.17
N LYS A 146 -22.66 3.84 -19.42
CA LYS A 146 -22.91 4.46 -20.74
C LYS A 146 -22.13 5.76 -20.92
N VAL A 147 -21.83 6.48 -19.86
CA VAL A 147 -21.20 7.82 -19.89
C VAL A 147 -19.67 7.72 -19.79
N TYR A 148 -19.18 6.85 -18.91
CA TYR A 148 -17.75 6.64 -18.63
C TYR A 148 -17.39 5.16 -18.64
N PRO A 149 -17.51 4.44 -19.76
CA PRO A 149 -17.31 2.99 -19.81
C PRO A 149 -15.91 2.58 -19.32
N THR A 150 -14.85 3.29 -19.72
CA THR A 150 -13.47 3.01 -19.31
C THR A 150 -13.26 3.20 -17.82
N ALA A 151 -13.91 4.19 -17.19
CA ALA A 151 -13.84 4.38 -15.74
C ALA A 151 -14.52 3.23 -14.99
N VAL A 152 -15.66 2.75 -15.50
CA VAL A 152 -16.36 1.58 -14.96
C VAL A 152 -15.53 0.32 -15.12
N ASP A 153 -14.93 0.08 -16.28
CA ASP A 153 -14.03 -1.06 -16.51
C ASP A 153 -12.80 -1.00 -15.57
N CYS A 154 -12.27 0.22 -15.38
CA CYS A 154 -11.21 0.43 -14.40
C CYS A 154 -11.67 0.09 -12.98
N LEU A 155 -12.87 0.48 -12.57
CA LEU A 155 -13.42 0.13 -11.25
C LEU A 155 -13.55 -1.37 -11.09
N GLN A 156 -14.15 -2.06 -12.06
CA GLN A 156 -14.43 -3.51 -12.00
C GLN A 156 -13.16 -4.35 -11.98
N ARG A 157 -12.10 -3.89 -12.64
CA ARG A 157 -10.79 -4.55 -12.58
C ARG A 157 -10.27 -4.49 -11.15
N ASP A 158 -9.93 -5.62 -10.57
CA ASP A 158 -9.39 -5.77 -9.21
C ASP A 158 -10.32 -5.27 -8.08
N LEU A 159 -11.62 -5.14 -8.34
CA LEU A 159 -12.59 -4.63 -7.36
C LEU A 159 -12.60 -5.47 -6.09
N ASP A 160 -12.58 -6.79 -6.22
CA ASP A 160 -12.55 -7.69 -5.06
C ASP A 160 -11.32 -7.46 -4.18
N ALA A 161 -10.16 -7.23 -4.80
CA ALA A 161 -8.96 -6.86 -4.06
C ALA A 161 -9.10 -5.51 -3.34
N CYS A 162 -9.92 -4.58 -3.85
CA CYS A 162 -10.22 -3.31 -3.19
C CYS A 162 -11.17 -3.45 -2.00
N LEU A 163 -11.98 -4.51 -1.97
CA LEU A 163 -13.00 -4.76 -0.96
C LEU A 163 -12.59 -5.86 0.06
N THR A 164 -11.38 -6.39 -0.05
CA THR A 164 -10.86 -7.43 0.85
C THR A 164 -10.91 -7.01 2.31
N PHE A 165 -10.70 -5.73 2.62
CA PHE A 165 -10.71 -5.21 4.00
C PHE A 165 -12.02 -5.48 4.75
N TYR A 166 -13.15 -5.64 4.04
CA TYR A 166 -14.43 -5.99 4.66
C TYR A 166 -14.44 -7.37 5.34
N SER A 167 -13.53 -8.27 4.98
CA SER A 167 -13.36 -9.57 5.63
C SER A 167 -12.53 -9.50 6.93
N PHE A 168 -12.10 -8.31 7.35
CA PHE A 168 -11.32 -8.07 8.56
C PHE A 168 -12.17 -7.32 9.61
N PRO A 169 -11.72 -7.28 10.88
CA PRO A 169 -12.46 -6.56 11.93
C PRO A 169 -12.72 -5.10 11.55
N GLN A 170 -13.97 -4.64 11.69
CA GLN A 170 -14.42 -3.32 11.26
C GLN A 170 -13.58 -2.18 11.86
N LYS A 171 -13.16 -2.32 13.13
CA LYS A 171 -12.29 -1.36 13.82
C LYS A 171 -10.94 -1.17 13.14
N HIS A 172 -10.50 -2.14 12.30
CA HIS A 172 -9.24 -2.07 11.56
C HIS A 172 -9.38 -1.46 10.16
N TRP A 173 -10.57 -1.40 9.57
CA TRP A 173 -10.78 -0.95 8.18
C TRP A 173 -10.12 0.38 7.84
N LYS A 174 -10.21 1.36 8.77
CA LYS A 174 -9.61 2.69 8.57
C LYS A 174 -8.07 2.66 8.42
N TYR A 175 -7.42 1.61 8.92
CA TYR A 175 -5.96 1.45 8.85
C TYR A 175 -5.50 0.67 7.63
N ILE A 176 -6.32 -0.30 7.15
CA ILE A 176 -5.91 -1.28 6.13
C ILE A 176 -6.51 -1.02 4.74
N ARG A 177 -7.45 -0.09 4.63
CA ARG A 177 -8.13 0.25 3.38
C ARG A 177 -7.24 1.02 2.40
N THR A 178 -6.19 1.71 2.89
CA THR A 178 -5.28 2.54 2.08
C THR A 178 -3.82 2.36 2.48
N SER A 179 -2.91 2.68 1.57
CA SER A 179 -1.45 2.69 1.80
C SER A 179 -0.93 3.97 2.46
N ASN A 180 -1.78 4.83 2.99
CA ASN A 180 -1.42 6.14 3.56
C ASN A 180 -0.29 6.09 4.60
N ILE A 181 -0.12 4.97 5.31
CA ILE A 181 0.93 4.83 6.33
C ILE A 181 2.32 4.88 5.70
N ILE A 182 2.51 4.16 4.59
CA ILE A 182 3.81 4.12 3.89
C ILE A 182 4.02 5.39 3.07
N GLU A 183 2.95 5.96 2.47
CA GLU A 183 3.00 7.24 1.78
C GLU A 183 3.48 8.37 2.72
N ARG A 184 3.01 8.37 3.98
CA ARG A 184 3.48 9.33 4.99
C ARG A 184 4.96 9.17 5.31
N LEU A 185 5.46 7.94 5.42
CA LEU A 185 6.88 7.68 5.62
C LEU A 185 7.70 8.27 4.49
N PHE A 186 7.33 7.99 3.24
CA PHE A 186 7.99 8.57 2.07
C PHE A 186 7.92 10.10 2.05
N GLY A 187 6.78 10.67 2.44
CA GLY A 187 6.61 12.11 2.57
C GLY A 187 7.56 12.75 3.59
N GLU A 188 7.80 12.10 4.72
CA GLU A 188 8.77 12.57 5.72
C GLU A 188 10.21 12.49 5.21
N VAL A 189 10.57 11.45 4.48
CA VAL A 189 11.88 11.34 3.82
C VAL A 189 12.05 12.46 2.79
N LYS A 190 11.05 12.66 1.92
CA LYS A 190 11.08 13.71 0.88
C LYS A 190 11.23 15.12 1.47
N LYS A 191 10.49 15.44 2.54
CA LYS A 191 10.61 16.75 3.23
C LYS A 191 12.01 17.01 3.78
N ARG A 192 12.67 15.99 4.30
CA ARG A 192 14.00 16.12 4.88
C ARG A 192 15.07 16.16 3.82
N SER A 193 14.99 15.33 2.79
CA SER A 193 15.90 15.35 1.65
C SER A 193 15.86 16.70 0.91
N HIS A 194 14.66 17.28 0.73
CA HIS A 194 14.52 18.58 0.08
C HIS A 194 15.22 19.73 0.85
N LYS A 195 15.18 19.71 2.19
CA LYS A 195 15.86 20.69 3.03
C LYS A 195 17.40 20.60 2.99
N MET A 196 17.94 19.48 2.60
CA MET A 196 19.38 19.25 2.50
C MET A 196 19.95 19.69 1.13
N ALA A 197 19.18 20.40 0.32
CA ALA A 197 19.53 21.03 -0.97
C ALA A 197 20.16 20.07 -1.99
N ALA A 198 19.97 18.77 -1.87
CA ALA A 198 20.68 17.89 -2.76
C ALA A 198 19.91 16.62 -3.08
N ALA A 199 19.94 16.29 -4.30
CA ALA A 199 19.95 14.93 -4.72
C ALA A 199 21.05 14.17 -3.95
N PHE A 200 20.79 12.92 -3.65
CA PHE A 200 21.77 12.09 -2.95
C PHE A 200 22.99 11.85 -3.85
N ARG A 201 24.20 11.92 -3.29
CA ARG A 201 25.44 11.70 -4.06
C ARG A 201 25.64 10.27 -4.54
N ASN A 202 24.97 9.31 -3.93
CA ASN A 202 24.97 7.89 -4.28
C ASN A 202 23.86 7.15 -3.53
N GLU A 203 23.65 5.88 -3.86
CA GLU A 203 22.64 5.00 -3.23
C GLU A 203 22.83 4.90 -1.72
N ASN A 204 24.07 4.76 -1.25
CA ASN A 204 24.36 4.65 0.17
C ASN A 204 23.94 5.88 0.95
N SER A 205 24.16 7.09 0.40
CA SER A 205 23.70 8.32 1.05
C SER A 205 22.18 8.41 1.12
N CYS A 206 21.47 7.89 0.11
CA CYS A 206 20.04 7.77 0.08
C CYS A 206 19.54 6.77 1.15
N LEU A 207 20.15 5.58 1.23
CA LEU A 207 19.82 4.56 2.24
C LEU A 207 20.09 5.05 3.66
N LEU A 208 21.22 5.72 3.90
CA LEU A 208 21.56 6.29 5.21
C LEU A 208 20.54 7.34 5.65
N MET A 209 20.13 8.23 4.74
CA MET A 209 19.09 9.22 5.02
C MET A 209 17.76 8.54 5.34
N PHE A 210 17.36 7.56 4.55
CA PHE A 210 16.13 6.81 4.78
C PHE A 210 16.15 6.13 6.14
N TYR A 211 17.27 5.49 6.49
CA TYR A 211 17.49 4.88 7.80
C TYR A 211 17.40 5.90 8.94
N ALA A 212 18.08 7.05 8.81
CA ALA A 212 18.05 8.10 9.82
C ALA A 212 16.62 8.64 10.04
N VAL A 213 15.85 8.81 8.96
CA VAL A 213 14.44 9.23 9.04
C VAL A 213 13.61 8.17 9.75
N ILE A 214 13.73 6.90 9.37
CA ILE A 214 13.00 5.79 10.02
C ILE A 214 13.28 5.78 11.53
N ARG A 215 14.53 5.94 11.94
CA ARG A 215 14.92 5.98 13.36
C ARG A 215 14.33 7.18 14.12
N SER A 216 14.08 8.28 13.44
CA SER A 216 13.55 9.52 14.02
C SER A 216 12.01 9.61 13.97
N VAL A 217 11.37 8.89 13.07
CA VAL A 217 9.89 8.90 12.94
C VAL A 217 9.28 7.91 13.92
N LYS A 218 8.51 8.44 14.88
CA LYS A 218 7.70 7.59 15.76
C LYS A 218 6.49 7.10 14.99
N LEU A 219 6.51 5.86 14.54
CA LEU A 219 5.33 5.19 14.00
C LEU A 219 4.35 4.92 15.13
N ARG A 220 3.19 5.60 15.10
CA ARG A 220 2.16 5.44 16.14
C ARG A 220 1.54 4.05 16.03
N LYS A 221 1.32 3.37 17.17
CA LYS A 221 0.53 2.15 17.22
C LYS A 221 -0.88 2.38 16.69
N ILE A 222 -1.52 1.34 16.16
CA ILE A 222 -2.96 1.40 15.92
C ILE A 222 -3.66 1.42 17.28
N THR A 223 -4.73 2.23 17.40
CA THR A 223 -5.40 2.47 18.70
C THR A 223 -6.21 1.28 19.19
N VAL A 224 -6.47 0.31 18.33
CA VAL A 224 -7.27 -0.88 18.69
C VAL A 224 -6.51 -2.11 18.22
N PRO A 225 -5.74 -2.77 19.11
CA PRO A 225 -5.08 -4.03 18.78
C PRO A 225 -6.12 -5.13 18.49
N ALA A 226 -5.70 -6.15 17.75
CA ALA A 226 -6.53 -7.32 17.52
C ALA A 226 -6.67 -8.14 18.81
N GLN A 227 -7.84 -8.70 19.04
CA GLN A 227 -8.04 -9.70 20.09
C GLN A 227 -7.46 -11.06 19.66
N ALA A 228 -7.14 -11.94 20.59
CA ALA A 228 -6.53 -13.23 20.28
C ALA A 228 -7.29 -14.06 19.24
N ALA A 229 -8.63 -14.09 19.33
CA ALA A 229 -9.47 -14.76 18.34
C ALA A 229 -9.39 -14.13 16.93
N GLU A 230 -9.30 -12.78 16.86
CA GLU A 230 -9.14 -12.06 15.60
C GLU A 230 -7.75 -12.30 15.00
N VAL A 231 -6.70 -12.34 15.84
CA VAL A 231 -5.33 -12.67 15.41
C VAL A 231 -5.30 -14.03 14.73
N SER A 232 -5.91 -15.04 15.39
CA SER A 232 -6.00 -16.39 14.80
C SER A 232 -6.74 -16.37 13.47
N GLY A 233 -7.88 -15.69 13.36
CA GLY A 233 -8.65 -15.57 12.11
C GLY A 233 -7.90 -14.84 11.00
N ILE A 234 -7.08 -13.82 11.33
CA ILE A 234 -6.30 -13.07 10.34
C ILE A 234 -5.11 -13.89 9.82
N LEU A 235 -4.41 -14.61 10.70
CA LEU A 235 -3.15 -15.29 10.37
C LEU A 235 -3.33 -16.73 9.87
N HIS A 236 -4.46 -17.40 10.19
CA HIS A 236 -4.68 -18.82 9.87
C HIS A 236 -5.84 -19.06 8.90
N ASN A 237 -6.50 -17.99 8.44
CA ASN A 237 -7.55 -18.13 7.44
C ASN A 237 -6.92 -18.06 6.03
N PRO A 238 -6.83 -19.21 5.30
CA PRO A 238 -6.25 -19.27 3.96
C PRO A 238 -7.09 -18.49 2.94
#